data_b1f7ee6a7dc66753bb64638bd0cd9055
#
_entry.id   b1f7ee6a7dc66753bb64638bd0cd9055
#
_cell.length_a   1.000
_cell.length_b   1.000
_cell.length_c   1.000
_cell.angle_alpha   90.00
_cell.angle_beta   90.00
_cell.angle_gamma   90.00
#
_symmetry.space_group_name_H-M   'P 1'
#
loop_
_entity.id
_entity.type
_entity.pdbx_description
1 polymer ?
#
loop_
_entity_poly.entity_id
_entity_poly.type
_entity_poly.pdbx_seq_one_letter_code
_entity_poly.pdbx_strand_id
1 'polypeptide(L)'
;MRNTTNMSDSIVIIPTYNEKENIEAIIRAVFGLEKKFHILIIDDGSPDGTAAIVKRMQQEFPDRLFLVERSGKLGLGTAYICGFKWAIEHKYDFVFEMDADFSHNPNDLPRLYAACAEQGADVAIGSRYCNWVNVVNWPLGRVLMSYFASVYVRIVTGMAIHDTTAGFKCYRRVVLETIGLDKIHFKGYAFQVEMKFTAYKCGFKLVEVPIIFVNRVLGVSKMNSSIFGEALLGVLQLKWWSFFRKYPQAHK
;
A
#
# COMPACT_ATOMS: atom_id res chain seq x y z
N MET A 1 13.08 -14.56 24.83
CA MET A 1 12.06 -13.65 25.38
C MET A 1 12.18 -12.34 24.61
N ARG A 2 11.19 -11.96 23.79
CA ARG A 2 11.22 -10.67 23.10
C ARG A 2 10.94 -9.57 24.12
N ASN A 3 11.77 -8.52 24.10
CA ASN A 3 11.62 -7.37 25.03
C ASN A 3 10.25 -6.70 24.77
N THR A 4 9.38 -6.68 25.74
CA THR A 4 7.99 -6.19 25.65
C THR A 4 7.88 -4.67 25.43
N THR A 5 8.95 -3.92 25.58
CA THR A 5 8.99 -2.45 25.45
C THR A 5 9.02 -1.92 24.01
N ASN A 6 9.29 -2.76 23.00
CA ASN A 6 9.40 -2.34 21.58
C ASN A 6 8.36 -3.01 20.65
N MET A 7 7.33 -3.65 21.20
CA MET A 7 6.34 -4.34 20.36
C MET A 7 5.31 -3.36 19.81
N SER A 8 5.30 -3.19 18.47
CA SER A 8 4.21 -2.55 17.75
C SER A 8 3.26 -3.61 17.20
N ASP A 9 1.96 -3.33 17.25
CA ASP A 9 0.91 -4.09 16.56
C ASP A 9 0.86 -3.81 15.05
N SER A 10 1.67 -2.84 14.59
CA SER A 10 1.57 -2.22 13.28
C SER A 10 2.90 -2.24 12.52
N ILE A 11 2.85 -2.61 11.24
CA ILE A 11 4.01 -2.58 10.35
C ILE A 11 3.71 -1.83 9.06
N VAL A 12 4.65 -0.99 8.62
CA VAL A 12 4.58 -0.25 7.36
C VAL A 12 5.49 -0.93 6.35
N ILE A 13 4.91 -1.45 5.27
CA ILE A 13 5.63 -2.06 4.16
C ILE A 13 5.95 -0.98 3.14
N ILE A 14 7.23 -0.82 2.83
CA ILE A 14 7.74 0.18 1.88
C ILE A 14 8.58 -0.55 0.82
N PRO A 15 8.02 -0.78 -0.37
CA PRO A 15 8.78 -1.30 -1.51
C PRO A 15 9.78 -0.26 -2.03
N THR A 16 11.00 -0.71 -2.34
CA THR A 16 12.06 0.17 -2.86
C THR A 16 12.70 -0.39 -4.13
N TYR A 17 13.02 0.52 -5.04
CA TYR A 17 13.92 0.30 -6.16
C TYR A 17 14.53 1.63 -6.58
N ASN A 18 15.82 1.86 -6.31
CA ASN A 18 16.52 3.13 -6.52
C ASN A 18 15.85 4.29 -5.75
N GLU A 19 15.83 4.21 -4.43
CA GLU A 19 15.25 5.21 -3.53
C GLU A 19 16.27 5.75 -2.52
N LYS A 20 17.58 5.69 -2.82
CA LYS A 20 18.66 6.12 -1.91
C LYS A 20 18.49 7.56 -1.40
N GLU A 21 17.86 8.43 -2.21
CA GLU A 21 17.64 9.85 -1.88
C GLU A 21 16.54 10.05 -0.82
N ASN A 22 15.59 9.12 -0.74
CA ASN A 22 14.41 9.23 0.09
C ASN A 22 14.42 8.30 1.31
N ILE A 23 15.08 7.13 1.19
CA ILE A 23 14.88 6.00 2.11
C ILE A 23 15.22 6.34 3.57
N GLU A 24 16.32 7.04 3.84
CA GLU A 24 16.68 7.41 5.21
C GLU A 24 15.66 8.40 5.80
N ALA A 25 15.27 9.42 5.03
CA ALA A 25 14.35 10.45 5.48
C ALA A 25 12.96 9.87 5.80
N ILE A 26 12.42 8.97 4.94
CA ILE A 26 11.11 8.37 5.17
C ILE A 26 11.10 7.44 6.38
N ILE A 27 12.17 6.66 6.61
CA ILE A 27 12.32 5.81 7.80
C ILE A 27 12.32 6.68 9.06
N ARG A 28 13.11 7.76 9.09
CA ARG A 28 13.17 8.67 10.25
C ARG A 28 11.83 9.36 10.48
N ALA A 29 11.13 9.77 9.42
CA ALA A 29 9.81 10.39 9.52
C ALA A 29 8.78 9.44 10.15
N VAL A 30 8.73 8.19 9.74
CA VAL A 30 7.83 7.19 10.35
C VAL A 30 8.20 6.88 11.80
N PHE A 31 9.49 6.74 12.12
CA PHE A 31 9.91 6.47 13.50
C PHE A 31 9.77 7.67 14.42
N GLY A 32 9.69 8.89 13.89
CA GLY A 32 9.43 10.12 14.64
C GLY A 32 7.97 10.28 15.09
N LEU A 33 7.05 9.48 14.57
CA LEU A 33 5.64 9.56 14.95
C LEU A 33 5.43 9.15 16.42
N GLU A 34 4.41 9.72 17.05
CA GLU A 34 4.02 9.40 18.43
C GLU A 34 3.61 7.93 18.55
N LYS A 35 2.67 7.48 17.68
CA LYS A 35 2.37 6.05 17.57
C LYS A 35 3.57 5.31 16.99
N LYS A 36 4.01 4.27 17.69
CA LYS A 36 5.15 3.46 17.27
C LYS A 36 4.73 2.49 16.17
N PHE A 37 5.42 2.57 15.05
CA PHE A 37 5.33 1.64 13.93
C PHE A 37 6.62 0.84 13.81
N HIS A 38 6.52 -0.38 13.27
CA HIS A 38 7.65 -1.07 12.68
C HIS A 38 7.66 -0.80 11.16
N ILE A 39 8.81 -0.96 10.55
CA ILE A 39 8.97 -0.78 9.09
C ILE A 39 9.58 -2.04 8.50
N LEU A 40 9.01 -2.48 7.38
CA LEU A 40 9.58 -3.52 6.52
C LEU A 40 9.88 -2.93 5.15
N ILE A 41 11.15 -2.86 4.81
CA ILE A 41 11.60 -2.49 3.47
C ILE A 41 11.68 -3.76 2.61
N ILE A 42 11.05 -3.71 1.43
CA ILE A 42 11.17 -4.74 0.41
C ILE A 42 11.99 -4.15 -0.74
N ASP A 43 13.27 -4.46 -0.78
CA ASP A 43 14.17 -3.92 -1.79
C ASP A 43 14.30 -4.86 -3.01
N ASP A 44 13.99 -4.32 -4.17
CA ASP A 44 14.00 -5.05 -5.45
C ASP A 44 15.39 -5.08 -6.10
N GLY A 45 16.44 -5.28 -5.30
CA GLY A 45 17.80 -5.33 -5.80
C GLY A 45 18.30 -3.97 -6.31
N SER A 46 18.10 -2.91 -5.55
CA SER A 46 18.49 -1.54 -5.89
C SER A 46 20.00 -1.42 -6.12
N PRO A 47 20.45 -1.05 -7.34
CA PRO A 47 21.88 -0.89 -7.61
C PRO A 47 22.48 0.41 -7.04
N ASP A 48 21.66 1.36 -6.60
CA ASP A 48 22.06 2.68 -6.11
C ASP A 48 22.56 2.70 -4.65
N GLY A 49 22.51 1.56 -3.95
CA GLY A 49 22.91 1.44 -2.55
C GLY A 49 21.79 1.65 -1.54
N THR A 50 20.51 1.69 -1.97
CA THR A 50 19.35 1.80 -1.07
C THR A 50 19.40 0.78 0.06
N ALA A 51 19.59 -0.51 -0.24
CA ALA A 51 19.65 -1.58 0.76
C ALA A 51 20.81 -1.40 1.76
N ALA A 52 21.94 -0.87 1.33
CA ALA A 52 23.07 -0.60 2.22
C ALA A 52 22.75 0.48 3.26
N ILE A 53 21.99 1.52 2.87
CA ILE A 53 21.50 2.54 3.79
C ILE A 53 20.57 1.92 4.82
N VAL A 54 19.63 1.08 4.39
CA VAL A 54 18.70 0.39 5.31
C VAL A 54 19.44 -0.49 6.31
N LYS A 55 20.44 -1.29 5.86
CA LYS A 55 21.28 -2.13 6.74
C LYS A 55 22.01 -1.31 7.80
N ARG A 56 22.54 -0.13 7.44
CA ARG A 56 23.15 0.79 8.40
C ARG A 56 22.12 1.26 9.43
N MET A 57 20.93 1.66 8.97
CA MET A 57 19.87 2.16 9.85
C MET A 57 19.28 1.07 10.76
N GLN A 58 19.34 -0.20 10.40
CA GLN A 58 18.95 -1.30 11.29
C GLN A 58 19.77 -1.34 12.58
N GLN A 59 21.00 -0.83 12.56
CA GLN A 59 21.82 -0.71 13.77
C GLN A 59 21.30 0.39 14.72
N GLU A 60 20.70 1.45 14.16
CA GLU A 60 20.06 2.52 14.96
C GLU A 60 18.67 2.11 15.46
N PHE A 61 17.96 1.28 14.71
CA PHE A 61 16.58 0.87 15.00
C PHE A 61 16.44 -0.66 15.08
N PRO A 62 17.14 -1.30 16.01
CA PRO A 62 17.06 -2.75 16.17
C PRO A 62 15.62 -3.17 16.53
N ASP A 63 15.19 -4.33 16.02
CA ASP A 63 13.85 -4.92 16.24
C ASP A 63 12.66 -4.08 15.75
N ARG A 64 12.91 -2.97 15.02
CA ARG A 64 11.87 -2.09 14.47
C ARG A 64 11.98 -1.86 12.96
N LEU A 65 13.17 -1.96 12.41
CA LEU A 65 13.44 -1.84 10.97
C LEU A 65 13.86 -3.19 10.41
N PHE A 66 13.10 -3.67 9.45
CA PHE A 66 13.34 -4.95 8.78
C PHE A 66 13.61 -4.74 7.30
N LEU A 67 14.40 -5.62 6.70
CA LEU A 67 14.77 -5.59 5.28
C LEU A 67 14.62 -6.98 4.68
N VAL A 68 13.93 -7.05 3.55
CA VAL A 68 13.93 -8.20 2.66
C VAL A 68 14.47 -7.74 1.31
N GLU A 69 15.60 -8.33 0.90
CA GLU A 69 16.20 -8.09 -0.42
C GLU A 69 15.70 -9.15 -1.41
N ARG A 70 15.22 -8.70 -2.56
CA ARG A 70 14.77 -9.57 -3.65
C ARG A 70 15.79 -9.55 -4.80
N SER A 71 15.74 -10.54 -5.68
CA SER A 71 16.72 -10.72 -6.76
C SER A 71 16.65 -9.66 -7.88
N GLY A 72 15.63 -8.79 -7.87
CA GLY A 72 15.47 -7.73 -8.85
C GLY A 72 14.05 -7.17 -8.90
N LYS A 73 13.77 -6.26 -9.85
CA LYS A 73 12.50 -5.58 -10.05
C LYS A 73 11.43 -6.54 -10.57
N LEU A 74 10.67 -7.17 -9.67
CA LEU A 74 9.65 -8.17 -9.99
C LEU A 74 8.22 -7.58 -10.07
N GLY A 75 8.07 -6.29 -9.83
CA GLY A 75 6.80 -5.55 -9.85
C GLY A 75 6.27 -5.23 -8.45
N LEU A 76 5.62 -4.05 -8.34
CA LEU A 76 5.15 -3.47 -7.08
C LEU A 76 4.22 -4.41 -6.30
N GLY A 77 3.23 -5.01 -6.97
CA GLY A 77 2.29 -5.93 -6.33
C GLY A 77 2.98 -7.14 -5.71
N THR A 78 4.01 -7.69 -6.37
CA THR A 78 4.76 -8.84 -5.82
C THR A 78 5.60 -8.45 -4.61
N ALA A 79 6.06 -7.18 -4.53
CA ALA A 79 6.76 -6.68 -3.36
C ALA A 79 5.80 -6.56 -2.16
N TYR A 80 4.62 -6.00 -2.37
CA TYR A 80 3.60 -5.94 -1.31
C TYR A 80 3.15 -7.34 -0.87
N ILE A 81 2.91 -8.27 -1.78
CA ILE A 81 2.53 -9.66 -1.41
C ILE A 81 3.63 -10.31 -0.56
N CYS A 82 4.91 -10.11 -0.90
CA CYS A 82 6.03 -10.59 -0.10
C CYS A 82 5.98 -10.01 1.32
N GLY A 83 5.81 -8.68 1.43
CA GLY A 83 5.69 -7.99 2.70
C GLY A 83 4.45 -8.40 3.51
N PHE A 84 3.30 -8.61 2.87
CA PHE A 84 2.09 -9.08 3.54
C PHE A 84 2.26 -10.47 4.15
N LYS A 85 2.84 -11.41 3.40
CA LYS A 85 3.14 -12.76 3.92
C LYS A 85 4.08 -12.69 5.10
N TRP A 86 5.13 -11.88 5.01
CA TRP A 86 6.06 -11.64 6.11
C TRP A 86 5.33 -11.05 7.34
N ALA A 87 4.47 -10.06 7.15
CA ALA A 87 3.71 -9.43 8.24
C ALA A 87 2.73 -10.40 8.92
N ILE A 88 2.05 -11.27 8.15
CA ILE A 88 1.17 -12.32 8.67
C ILE A 88 1.98 -13.31 9.52
N GLU A 89 3.12 -13.79 9.01
CA GLU A 89 4.01 -14.73 9.71
C GLU A 89 4.49 -14.17 11.06
N HIS A 90 4.79 -12.84 11.09
CA HIS A 90 5.24 -12.13 12.28
C HIS A 90 4.09 -11.60 13.15
N LYS A 91 2.83 -11.92 12.81
CA LYS A 91 1.61 -11.66 13.59
C LYS A 91 1.33 -10.18 13.85
N TYR A 92 1.62 -9.30 12.89
CA TYR A 92 1.18 -7.90 12.96
C TYR A 92 -0.33 -7.81 12.76
N ASP A 93 -1.01 -7.02 13.60
CA ASP A 93 -2.47 -6.86 13.53
C ASP A 93 -2.89 -5.85 12.47
N PHE A 94 -2.03 -4.83 12.22
CA PHE A 94 -2.27 -3.78 11.24
C PHE A 94 -1.08 -3.67 10.29
N VAL A 95 -1.36 -3.79 8.99
CA VAL A 95 -0.34 -3.82 7.94
C VAL A 95 -0.61 -2.69 6.95
N PHE A 96 0.40 -1.85 6.75
CA PHE A 96 0.29 -0.66 5.90
C PHE A 96 1.06 -0.83 4.60
N GLU A 97 0.52 -0.25 3.52
CA GLU A 97 1.23 0.04 2.28
C GLU A 97 1.60 1.52 2.25
N MET A 98 2.85 1.84 1.94
CA MET A 98 3.31 3.22 1.77
C MET A 98 4.46 3.29 0.76
N ASP A 99 4.50 4.32 -0.07
CA ASP A 99 5.61 4.58 -0.99
C ASP A 99 6.77 5.30 -0.27
N ALA A 100 8.01 5.15 -0.78
CA ALA A 100 9.22 5.71 -0.19
C ALA A 100 9.44 7.20 -0.49
N ASP A 101 8.72 7.80 -1.44
CA ASP A 101 9.03 9.07 -2.10
C ASP A 101 8.31 10.30 -1.52
N PHE A 102 7.76 10.17 -0.32
CA PHE A 102 6.95 11.20 0.35
C PHE A 102 5.68 11.64 -0.41
N SER A 103 5.25 10.91 -1.45
CA SER A 103 3.93 11.14 -2.05
C SER A 103 2.81 10.87 -1.05
N HIS A 104 3.05 9.94 -0.14
CA HIS A 104 2.23 9.65 1.02
C HIS A 104 2.85 10.30 2.26
N ASN A 105 2.09 11.18 2.93
CA ASN A 105 2.57 11.82 4.14
C ASN A 105 2.57 10.82 5.31
N PRO A 106 3.72 10.53 5.95
CA PRO A 106 3.75 9.63 7.11
C PRO A 106 2.83 10.04 8.26
N ASN A 107 2.54 11.34 8.42
CA ASN A 107 1.62 11.84 9.44
C ASN A 107 0.16 11.35 9.26
N ASP A 108 -0.19 10.78 8.12
CA ASP A 108 -1.51 10.17 7.90
C ASP A 108 -1.57 8.70 8.38
N LEU A 109 -0.43 8.05 8.67
CA LEU A 109 -0.41 6.67 9.21
C LEU A 109 -1.25 6.51 10.49
N PRO A 110 -1.17 7.40 11.51
CA PRO A 110 -2.00 7.29 12.70
C PRO A 110 -3.51 7.41 12.39
N ARG A 111 -3.90 8.21 11.38
CA ARG A 111 -5.30 8.36 10.97
C ARG A 111 -5.85 7.11 10.29
N LEU A 112 -5.05 6.47 9.43
CA LEU A 112 -5.39 5.17 8.84
C LEU A 112 -5.46 4.08 9.91
N TYR A 113 -4.54 4.11 10.90
CA TYR A 113 -4.58 3.21 12.03
C TYR A 113 -5.90 3.35 12.82
N ALA A 114 -6.24 4.57 13.23
CA ALA A 114 -7.45 4.85 14.00
C ALA A 114 -8.72 4.38 13.26
N ALA A 115 -8.78 4.56 11.93
CA ALA A 115 -9.90 4.07 11.13
C ALA A 115 -10.08 2.55 11.25
N CYS A 116 -8.99 1.76 11.28
CA CYS A 116 -9.03 0.31 11.42
C CYS A 116 -9.17 -0.14 12.88
N ALA A 117 -8.38 0.43 13.79
CA ALA A 117 -8.28 -0.03 15.17
C ALA A 117 -9.44 0.44 16.05
N GLU A 118 -9.95 1.65 15.82
CA GLU A 118 -10.89 2.34 16.70
C GLU A 118 -12.28 2.53 16.07
N GLN A 119 -12.35 2.70 14.71
CA GLN A 119 -13.59 3.00 14.01
C GLN A 119 -14.19 1.80 13.25
N GLY A 120 -13.56 0.63 13.42
CA GLY A 120 -14.08 -0.64 12.92
C GLY A 120 -14.03 -0.80 11.39
N ALA A 121 -13.12 -0.12 10.69
CA ALA A 121 -12.80 -0.44 9.31
C ALA A 121 -11.92 -1.70 9.24
N ASP A 122 -12.11 -2.52 8.22
CA ASP A 122 -11.22 -3.65 7.94
C ASP A 122 -10.06 -3.22 7.03
N VAL A 123 -10.33 -2.26 6.14
CA VAL A 123 -9.35 -1.61 5.27
C VAL A 123 -9.57 -0.10 5.31
N ALA A 124 -8.56 0.67 5.71
CA ALA A 124 -8.54 2.13 5.58
C ALA A 124 -7.70 2.53 4.37
N ILE A 125 -8.25 3.40 3.52
CA ILE A 125 -7.66 3.82 2.24
C ILE A 125 -7.39 5.31 2.31
N GLY A 126 -6.13 5.73 2.19
CA GLY A 126 -5.76 7.13 2.02
C GLY A 126 -6.23 7.63 0.65
N SER A 127 -7.32 8.39 0.64
CA SER A 127 -8.02 8.79 -0.57
C SER A 127 -7.74 10.24 -0.95
N ARG A 128 -7.43 10.45 -2.24
CA ARG A 128 -7.27 11.77 -2.86
C ARG A 128 -8.60 12.39 -3.28
N TYR A 129 -9.68 11.58 -3.31
CA TYR A 129 -10.94 11.95 -3.98
C TYR A 129 -12.20 11.83 -3.12
N CYS A 130 -12.12 11.36 -1.89
CA CYS A 130 -13.32 11.23 -1.03
C CYS A 130 -13.86 12.57 -0.52
N ASN A 131 -12.99 13.58 -0.36
CA ASN A 131 -13.33 14.95 0.01
C ASN A 131 -12.65 15.90 -0.96
N TRP A 132 -13.26 16.12 -2.15
CA TRP A 132 -12.68 16.90 -3.25
C TRP A 132 -11.42 16.27 -3.85
N VAL A 133 -10.69 17.01 -4.70
CA VAL A 133 -9.44 16.57 -5.32
C VAL A 133 -8.27 17.12 -4.51
N ASN A 134 -7.59 16.26 -3.77
CA ASN A 134 -6.51 16.61 -2.86
C ASN A 134 -5.15 16.14 -3.41
N VAL A 135 -4.70 16.76 -4.51
CA VAL A 135 -3.40 16.51 -5.12
C VAL A 135 -2.63 17.81 -5.30
N VAL A 136 -1.33 17.77 -5.05
CA VAL A 136 -0.44 18.94 -5.15
C VAL A 136 0.62 18.67 -6.22
N ASN A 137 0.90 19.69 -7.05
CA ASN A 137 1.90 19.66 -8.11
C ASN A 137 1.66 18.59 -9.19
N TRP A 138 0.41 18.25 -9.50
CA TRP A 138 0.07 17.41 -10.64
C TRP A 138 -0.38 18.25 -11.84
N PRO A 139 0.07 17.93 -13.06
CA PRO A 139 -0.54 18.48 -14.27
C PRO A 139 -2.04 18.13 -14.34
N LEU A 140 -2.88 19.07 -14.78
CA LEU A 140 -4.33 18.89 -14.85
C LEU A 140 -4.73 17.60 -15.59
N GLY A 141 -4.06 17.29 -16.70
CA GLY A 141 -4.32 16.06 -17.46
C GLY A 141 -4.11 14.78 -16.63
N ARG A 142 -3.10 14.75 -15.73
CA ARG A 142 -2.85 13.64 -14.81
C ARG A 142 -3.96 13.54 -13.75
N VAL A 143 -4.43 14.68 -13.25
CA VAL A 143 -5.55 14.73 -12.28
C VAL A 143 -6.80 14.14 -12.89
N LEU A 144 -7.21 14.64 -14.08
CA LEU A 144 -8.39 14.17 -14.78
C LEU A 144 -8.30 12.68 -15.13
N MET A 145 -7.15 12.24 -15.65
CA MET A 145 -6.94 10.83 -16.01
C MET A 145 -7.05 9.91 -14.79
N SER A 146 -6.44 10.27 -13.65
CA SER A 146 -6.52 9.49 -12.42
C SER A 146 -7.92 9.47 -11.81
N TYR A 147 -8.62 10.60 -11.85
CA TYR A 147 -10.01 10.70 -11.38
C TYR A 147 -10.95 9.85 -12.23
N PHE A 148 -10.90 9.99 -13.55
CA PHE A 148 -11.74 9.20 -14.47
C PHE A 148 -11.41 7.71 -14.44
N ALA A 149 -10.14 7.33 -14.23
CA ALA A 149 -9.77 5.94 -14.00
C ALA A 149 -10.47 5.38 -12.75
N SER A 150 -10.52 6.15 -11.66
CA SER A 150 -11.25 5.73 -10.45
C SER A 150 -12.77 5.64 -10.70
N VAL A 151 -13.36 6.58 -11.44
CA VAL A 151 -14.78 6.51 -11.82
C VAL A 151 -15.08 5.26 -12.66
N TYR A 152 -14.25 4.98 -13.65
CA TYR A 152 -14.35 3.78 -14.48
C TYR A 152 -14.32 2.50 -13.62
N VAL A 153 -13.33 2.37 -12.76
CA VAL A 153 -13.21 1.20 -11.87
C VAL A 153 -14.44 1.06 -10.98
N ARG A 154 -14.99 2.14 -10.43
CA ARG A 154 -16.22 2.13 -9.63
C ARG A 154 -17.40 1.59 -10.41
N ILE A 155 -17.60 2.07 -11.63
CA ILE A 155 -18.71 1.63 -12.51
C ILE A 155 -18.57 0.14 -12.81
N VAL A 156 -17.39 -0.33 -13.22
CA VAL A 156 -17.16 -1.72 -13.59
C VAL A 156 -17.25 -2.66 -12.40
N THR A 157 -16.66 -2.31 -11.26
CA THR A 157 -16.57 -3.19 -10.10
C THR A 157 -17.79 -3.11 -9.18
N GLY A 158 -18.46 -1.96 -9.14
CA GLY A 158 -19.53 -1.68 -8.18
C GLY A 158 -19.04 -1.29 -6.78
N MET A 159 -17.74 -1.03 -6.61
CA MET A 159 -17.20 -0.55 -5.31
C MET A 159 -17.62 0.89 -5.04
N ALA A 160 -18.06 1.18 -3.82
CA ALA A 160 -18.40 2.56 -3.39
C ALA A 160 -17.19 3.35 -2.89
N ILE A 161 -16.01 3.19 -3.53
CA ILE A 161 -14.75 3.84 -3.15
C ILE A 161 -14.42 4.90 -4.20
N HIS A 162 -14.11 6.13 -3.79
CA HIS A 162 -13.78 7.23 -4.69
C HIS A 162 -12.37 7.09 -5.28
N ASP A 163 -11.39 6.67 -4.47
CA ASP A 163 -10.02 6.45 -4.92
C ASP A 163 -9.68 4.97 -5.04
N THR A 164 -10.14 4.38 -6.13
CA THR A 164 -9.92 2.94 -6.38
C THR A 164 -8.47 2.59 -6.69
N THR A 165 -7.64 3.57 -7.01
CA THR A 165 -6.24 3.40 -7.41
C THR A 165 -5.24 3.77 -6.32
N ALA A 166 -5.72 4.23 -5.15
CA ALA A 166 -4.86 4.59 -4.02
C ALA A 166 -3.96 3.43 -3.58
N GLY A 167 -2.67 3.75 -3.36
CA GLY A 167 -1.66 2.82 -2.87
C GLY A 167 -1.42 2.90 -1.35
N PHE A 168 -1.83 3.99 -0.70
CA PHE A 168 -1.66 4.20 0.73
C PHE A 168 -2.82 3.60 1.50
N LYS A 169 -2.59 2.55 2.29
CA LYS A 169 -3.66 1.79 2.94
C LYS A 169 -3.19 1.18 4.26
N CYS A 170 -4.15 0.91 5.14
CA CYS A 170 -4.02 0.05 6.29
C CYS A 170 -4.98 -1.12 6.16
N TYR A 171 -4.49 -2.34 6.40
CA TYR A 171 -5.29 -3.56 6.47
C TYR A 171 -5.24 -4.13 7.88
N ARG A 172 -6.37 -4.63 8.36
CA ARG A 172 -6.36 -5.61 9.44
C ARG A 172 -5.80 -6.93 8.93
N ARG A 173 -5.01 -7.65 9.75
CA ARG A 173 -4.40 -8.93 9.39
C ARG A 173 -5.40 -9.92 8.80
N VAL A 174 -6.58 -10.03 9.42
CA VAL A 174 -7.64 -10.96 8.98
C VAL A 174 -8.03 -10.75 7.51
N VAL A 175 -7.98 -9.52 6.99
CA VAL A 175 -8.25 -9.24 5.58
C VAL A 175 -7.21 -9.93 4.70
N LEU A 176 -5.93 -9.76 5.00
CA LEU A 176 -4.82 -10.32 4.23
C LEU A 176 -4.79 -11.86 4.28
N GLU A 177 -5.16 -12.44 5.43
CA GLU A 177 -5.31 -13.89 5.59
C GLU A 177 -6.47 -14.44 4.77
N THR A 178 -7.58 -13.69 4.66
CA THR A 178 -8.83 -14.13 4.01
C THR A 178 -8.78 -14.01 2.49
N ILE A 179 -8.23 -12.93 1.93
CA ILE A 179 -8.30 -12.63 0.49
C ILE A 179 -7.52 -13.61 -0.40
N GLY A 180 -6.62 -14.42 0.20
CA GLY A 180 -5.82 -15.40 -0.52
C GLY A 180 -4.75 -14.74 -1.41
N LEU A 181 -3.69 -14.24 -0.80
CA LEU A 181 -2.62 -13.47 -1.46
C LEU A 181 -2.01 -14.16 -2.68
N ASP A 182 -1.96 -15.50 -2.69
CA ASP A 182 -1.47 -16.31 -3.82
C ASP A 182 -2.39 -16.30 -5.04
N LYS A 183 -3.62 -15.82 -4.88
CA LYS A 183 -4.64 -15.72 -5.93
C LYS A 183 -4.76 -14.30 -6.51
N ILE A 184 -3.88 -13.40 -6.10
CA ILE A 184 -3.76 -12.06 -6.67
C ILE A 184 -2.90 -12.16 -7.93
N HIS A 185 -3.42 -11.67 -9.05
CA HIS A 185 -2.84 -11.88 -10.38
C HIS A 185 -2.06 -10.67 -10.89
N PHE A 186 -2.55 -9.47 -10.60
CA PHE A 186 -1.94 -8.25 -11.11
C PHE A 186 -0.71 -7.84 -10.31
N LYS A 187 0.33 -7.39 -11.03
CA LYS A 187 1.63 -6.99 -10.43
C LYS A 187 1.87 -5.49 -10.50
N GLY A 188 1.20 -4.82 -11.43
CA GLY A 188 1.33 -3.38 -11.67
C GLY A 188 0.22 -2.56 -11.00
N TYR A 189 -0.27 -1.56 -11.71
CA TYR A 189 -1.28 -0.62 -11.19
C TYR A 189 -2.61 -1.29 -10.82
N ALA A 190 -3.03 -2.29 -11.61
CA ALA A 190 -4.26 -3.04 -11.36
C ALA A 190 -4.20 -3.86 -10.06
N PHE A 191 -3.02 -4.13 -9.51
CA PHE A 191 -2.84 -4.76 -8.21
C PHE A 191 -3.60 -4.01 -7.11
N GLN A 192 -3.51 -2.67 -7.10
CA GLN A 192 -4.18 -1.85 -6.09
C GLN A 192 -5.71 -1.95 -6.18
N VAL A 193 -6.22 -2.11 -7.39
CA VAL A 193 -7.66 -2.33 -7.62
C VAL A 193 -8.06 -3.74 -7.20
N GLU A 194 -7.29 -4.78 -7.60
CA GLU A 194 -7.58 -6.18 -7.28
C GLU A 194 -7.62 -6.42 -5.77
N MET A 195 -6.68 -5.86 -5.00
CA MET A 195 -6.65 -5.97 -3.54
C MET A 195 -7.93 -5.43 -2.90
N LYS A 196 -8.34 -4.19 -3.27
CA LYS A 196 -9.57 -3.57 -2.76
C LYS A 196 -10.82 -4.34 -3.21
N PHE A 197 -10.88 -4.71 -4.48
CA PHE A 197 -12.03 -5.44 -5.01
C PHE A 197 -12.18 -6.83 -4.37
N THR A 198 -11.09 -7.53 -4.14
CA THR A 198 -11.12 -8.85 -3.46
C THR A 198 -11.60 -8.69 -2.02
N ALA A 199 -11.07 -7.71 -1.27
CA ALA A 199 -11.54 -7.42 0.09
C ALA A 199 -13.04 -7.03 0.10
N TYR A 200 -13.49 -6.20 -0.83
CA TYR A 200 -14.90 -5.84 -1.01
C TYR A 200 -15.78 -7.06 -1.28
N LYS A 201 -15.36 -7.95 -2.18
CA LYS A 201 -16.09 -9.19 -2.51
C LYS A 201 -16.13 -10.20 -1.35
N CYS A 202 -15.15 -10.17 -0.46
CA CYS A 202 -15.15 -10.94 0.79
C CYS A 202 -16.06 -10.34 1.88
N GLY A 203 -16.66 -9.16 1.64
CA GLY A 203 -17.59 -8.51 2.57
C GLY A 203 -16.91 -7.66 3.65
N PHE A 204 -15.63 -7.33 3.51
CA PHE A 204 -14.92 -6.45 4.42
C PHE A 204 -15.35 -4.99 4.28
N LYS A 205 -15.32 -4.25 5.41
CA LYS A 205 -15.64 -2.82 5.46
C LYS A 205 -14.43 -1.99 5.04
N LEU A 206 -14.52 -1.37 3.85
CA LEU A 206 -13.52 -0.45 3.32
C LEU A 206 -13.95 0.99 3.62
N VAL A 207 -13.05 1.80 4.16
CA VAL A 207 -13.28 3.20 4.53
C VAL A 207 -12.22 4.08 3.90
N GLU A 208 -12.61 5.24 3.38
CA GLU A 208 -11.69 6.24 2.84
C GLU A 208 -11.36 7.30 3.89
N VAL A 209 -10.07 7.58 4.06
CA VAL A 209 -9.53 8.65 4.90
C VAL A 209 -8.94 9.70 3.96
N PRO A 210 -9.41 10.96 3.97
CA PRO A 210 -8.90 11.98 3.07
C PRO A 210 -7.43 12.28 3.37
N ILE A 211 -6.60 12.25 2.33
CA ILE A 211 -5.17 12.61 2.39
C ILE A 211 -4.85 13.67 1.36
N ILE A 212 -3.74 14.36 1.54
CA ILE A 212 -3.14 15.22 0.52
C ILE A 212 -1.99 14.45 -0.13
N PHE A 213 -2.11 14.19 -1.43
CA PHE A 213 -1.06 13.54 -2.21
C PHE A 213 -0.16 14.58 -2.86
N VAL A 214 1.13 14.55 -2.53
CA VAL A 214 2.12 15.48 -3.10
C VAL A 214 2.92 14.75 -4.17
N ASN A 215 3.13 15.39 -5.33
CA ASN A 215 4.03 14.80 -6.33
C ASN A 215 5.43 14.69 -5.74
N ARG A 216 6.12 13.57 -6.00
CA ARG A 216 7.49 13.36 -5.54
C ARG A 216 8.38 14.53 -5.92
N VAL A 217 9.28 14.91 -5.02
CA VAL A 217 10.26 16.00 -5.22
C VAL A 217 11.59 15.45 -5.73
N LEU A 218 11.99 14.27 -5.23
CA LEU A 218 13.25 13.60 -5.57
C LEU A 218 12.98 12.27 -6.28
N GLY A 219 13.92 11.87 -7.15
CA GLY A 219 13.83 10.64 -7.91
C GLY A 219 13.02 10.73 -9.22
N VAL A 220 13.04 9.66 -10.01
CA VAL A 220 12.40 9.59 -11.33
C VAL A 220 11.10 8.79 -11.26
N SER A 221 10.02 9.30 -11.86
CA SER A 221 8.76 8.56 -11.96
C SER A 221 8.94 7.30 -12.81
N LYS A 222 8.56 6.15 -12.25
CA LYS A 222 8.67 4.83 -12.90
C LYS A 222 7.40 4.44 -13.66
N MET A 223 6.41 5.37 -13.79
CA MET A 223 5.16 5.15 -14.51
C MET A 223 5.36 5.30 -16.02
N ASN A 224 4.87 4.32 -16.78
CA ASN A 224 4.87 4.32 -18.25
C ASN A 224 3.42 4.35 -18.77
N SER A 225 3.17 5.01 -19.90
CA SER A 225 1.82 5.17 -20.50
C SER A 225 1.18 3.83 -20.92
N SER A 226 1.97 2.80 -21.25
CA SER A 226 1.47 1.47 -21.57
C SER A 226 0.73 0.78 -20.42
N ILE A 227 1.04 1.16 -19.18
CA ILE A 227 0.43 0.62 -17.95
C ILE A 227 -1.07 0.97 -17.87
N PHE A 228 -1.49 2.06 -18.51
CA PHE A 228 -2.87 2.53 -18.46
C PHE A 228 -3.84 1.64 -19.27
N GLY A 229 -3.47 1.27 -20.49
CA GLY A 229 -4.27 0.37 -21.33
C GLY A 229 -4.41 -1.02 -20.71
N GLU A 230 -3.31 -1.54 -20.16
CA GLU A 230 -3.29 -2.82 -19.43
C GLU A 230 -4.20 -2.79 -18.20
N ALA A 231 -4.21 -1.66 -17.46
CA ALA A 231 -5.05 -1.50 -16.28
C ALA A 231 -6.56 -1.47 -16.62
N LEU A 232 -6.96 -0.82 -17.72
CA LEU A 232 -8.36 -0.77 -18.15
C LEU A 232 -8.88 -2.17 -18.50
N LEU A 233 -8.16 -2.92 -19.34
CA LEU A 233 -8.51 -4.30 -19.69
C LEU A 233 -8.45 -5.22 -18.46
N GLY A 234 -7.47 -5.03 -17.59
CA GLY A 234 -7.34 -5.79 -16.34
C GLY A 234 -8.54 -5.64 -15.42
N VAL A 235 -9.16 -4.47 -15.34
CA VAL A 235 -10.36 -4.25 -14.52
C VAL A 235 -11.58 -4.99 -15.08
N LEU A 236 -11.75 -5.02 -16.40
CA LEU A 236 -12.82 -5.83 -17.05
C LEU A 236 -12.58 -7.32 -16.81
N GLN A 237 -11.35 -7.78 -16.96
CA GLN A 237 -10.95 -9.16 -16.69
C GLN A 237 -11.18 -9.54 -15.21
N LEU A 238 -10.83 -8.66 -14.28
CA LEU A 238 -11.09 -8.84 -12.85
C LEU A 238 -12.59 -8.98 -12.56
N LYS A 239 -13.42 -8.13 -13.18
CA LYS A 239 -14.88 -8.22 -13.08
C LYS A 239 -15.39 -9.53 -13.65
N TRP A 240 -14.93 -9.93 -14.81
CA TRP A 240 -15.30 -11.19 -15.45
C TRP A 240 -14.93 -12.38 -14.56
N TRP A 241 -13.72 -12.46 -14.06
CA TRP A 241 -13.29 -13.53 -13.14
C TRP A 241 -14.14 -13.58 -11.88
N SER A 242 -14.63 -12.44 -11.40
CA SER A 242 -15.44 -12.37 -10.18
C SER A 242 -16.77 -13.09 -10.26
N PHE A 243 -17.27 -13.44 -11.44
CA PHE A 243 -18.49 -14.26 -11.60
C PHE A 243 -18.24 -15.74 -11.35
N PHE A 244 -17.01 -16.19 -11.53
CA PHE A 244 -16.62 -17.59 -11.40
C PHE A 244 -15.80 -17.88 -10.14
N ARG A 245 -15.16 -16.85 -9.57
CA ARG A 245 -14.34 -16.97 -8.37
C ARG A 245 -15.21 -17.00 -7.11
N LYS A 246 -15.02 -18.02 -6.27
CA LYS A 246 -15.61 -18.04 -4.91
C LYS A 246 -14.76 -17.15 -4.00
N TYR A 247 -15.40 -16.23 -3.28
CA TYR A 247 -14.77 -15.34 -2.30
C TYR A 247 -15.12 -15.86 -0.90
N PRO A 248 -14.12 -16.17 -0.05
CA PRO A 248 -14.38 -16.44 1.35
C PRO A 248 -15.09 -15.25 1.96
N GLN A 249 -16.13 -15.48 2.76
CA GLN A 249 -16.81 -14.39 3.43
C GLN A 249 -16.08 -14.04 4.72
N ALA A 250 -15.95 -12.73 5.00
CA ALA A 250 -15.47 -12.26 6.29
C ALA A 250 -16.38 -12.85 7.38
N HIS A 251 -15.80 -13.54 8.34
CA HIS A 251 -16.57 -13.95 9.51
C HIS A 251 -16.99 -12.68 10.26
N LYS A 252 -18.31 -12.43 10.30
CA LYS A 252 -18.91 -11.39 11.11
C LYS A 252 -18.85 -11.72 12.59
#